data_d2a21bca1c95b0935ed3c6409fbf3eb1
#
_entry.id   d2a21bca1c95b0935ed3c6409fbf3eb1
#
_cell.length_a   1.000
_cell.length_b   1.000
_cell.length_c   1.000
_cell.angle_alpha   90.00
_cell.angle_beta   90.00
_cell.angle_gamma   90.00
#
_symmetry.space_group_name_H-M   'P 1'
#
loop_
_entity.id
_entity.type
_entity.pdbx_description
1 polymer ?
#
loop_
_entity_poly.entity_id
_entity_poly.type
_entity_poly.pdbx_seq_one_letter_code
_entity_poly.pdbx_strand_id
1 'polypeptide(L)'
;MDRLTRTANIIKAYYSYKKNSDSATFVKEVCGFFDFIKGEPISEADMNFLLFLANEAGVPQYFDLLKDKFTDCRISDENINALTLSALFHDASLIRGNNKLHRYQKNVLDSFTARQQNRFVLTAPTSFGKTFLVYEVIQKMQYQNILLIFPAISLLSENYARLCSSDTFQEYKIHSLSEEEFNLSEKNIFIFTPERFLSFMDSHQHLHFDFAFIDEVY
;
A
#
# COMPACT_ATOMS: atom_id res chain seq x y z
N MET A 1 22.77 6.95 -17.34
CA MET A 1 21.84 7.83 -18.11
C MET A 1 21.81 9.14 -17.36
N ASP A 2 22.09 10.26 -18.04
CA ASP A 2 22.15 11.57 -17.39
C ASP A 2 20.76 12.14 -17.09
N ARG A 3 20.72 13.19 -16.28
CA ARG A 3 19.49 13.85 -15.83
C ARG A 3 18.66 14.40 -16.99
N LEU A 4 19.34 15.01 -17.99
CA LEU A 4 18.65 15.60 -19.15
C LEU A 4 17.89 14.54 -19.96
N THR A 5 18.55 13.41 -20.22
CA THR A 5 17.93 12.28 -20.93
C THR A 5 16.73 11.71 -20.18
N ARG A 6 16.83 11.57 -18.85
CA ARG A 6 15.71 11.08 -18.02
C ARG A 6 14.54 12.07 -18.02
N THR A 7 14.83 13.36 -17.88
CA THR A 7 13.79 14.41 -17.96
C THR A 7 13.09 14.39 -19.32
N ALA A 8 13.84 14.25 -20.42
CA ALA A 8 13.26 14.14 -21.75
C ALA A 8 12.36 12.92 -21.92
N ASN A 9 12.74 11.78 -21.34
CA ASN A 9 11.91 10.56 -21.37
C ASN A 9 10.59 10.74 -20.60
N ILE A 10 10.62 11.38 -19.42
CA ILE A 10 9.41 11.70 -18.68
C ILE A 10 8.48 12.62 -19.48
N ILE A 11 9.03 13.67 -20.10
CA ILE A 11 8.23 14.59 -20.91
C ILE A 11 7.56 13.84 -22.05
N LYS A 12 8.27 12.95 -22.74
CA LYS A 12 7.70 12.10 -23.80
C LYS A 12 6.60 11.17 -23.24
N ALA A 13 6.84 10.52 -22.12
CA ALA A 13 5.88 9.65 -21.48
C ALA A 13 4.63 10.42 -21.01
N TYR A 14 4.80 11.65 -20.50
CA TYR A 14 3.69 12.53 -20.13
C TYR A 14 2.81 12.90 -21.34
N TYR A 15 3.42 13.28 -22.47
CA TYR A 15 2.65 13.57 -23.68
C TYR A 15 1.95 12.32 -24.23
N SER A 16 2.58 11.16 -24.18
CA SER A 16 1.93 9.89 -24.55
C SER A 16 0.75 9.57 -23.64
N TYR A 17 0.91 9.77 -22.33
CA TYR A 17 -0.18 9.62 -21.35
C TYR A 17 -1.36 10.53 -21.67
N LYS A 18 -1.12 11.83 -21.92
CA LYS A 18 -2.20 12.80 -22.23
C LYS A 18 -2.89 12.49 -23.57
N LYS A 19 -2.17 11.94 -24.54
CA LYS A 19 -2.72 11.64 -25.89
C LYS A 19 -3.39 10.28 -25.97
N ASN A 20 -2.79 9.26 -25.38
CA ASN A 20 -3.14 7.85 -25.58
C ASN A 20 -3.63 7.17 -24.29
N SER A 21 -3.73 7.89 -23.17
CA SER A 21 -4.08 7.35 -21.84
C SER A 21 -3.13 6.25 -21.32
N ASP A 22 -1.88 6.22 -21.83
CA ASP A 22 -0.85 5.29 -21.39
C ASP A 22 -0.29 5.71 -20.01
N SER A 23 -1.07 5.44 -18.98
CA SER A 23 -0.69 5.77 -17.60
C SER A 23 0.42 4.88 -17.05
N ALA A 24 0.50 3.62 -17.49
CA ALA A 24 1.47 2.66 -16.95
C ALA A 24 2.91 3.05 -17.29
N THR A 25 3.18 3.41 -18.54
CA THR A 25 4.50 3.89 -18.97
C THR A 25 4.85 5.19 -18.26
N PHE A 26 3.92 6.14 -18.16
CA PHE A 26 4.16 7.40 -17.48
C PHE A 26 4.51 7.22 -16.01
N VAL A 27 3.73 6.43 -15.26
CA VAL A 27 3.99 6.13 -13.84
C VAL A 27 5.34 5.45 -13.66
N LYS A 28 5.69 4.49 -14.51
CA LYS A 28 6.99 3.81 -14.47
C LYS A 28 8.16 4.78 -14.64
N GLU A 29 8.08 5.68 -15.63
CA GLU A 29 9.12 6.69 -15.87
C GLU A 29 9.23 7.68 -14.70
N VAL A 30 8.10 8.10 -14.11
CA VAL A 30 8.06 8.96 -12.93
C VAL A 30 8.73 8.28 -11.74
N CYS A 31 8.34 7.05 -11.41
CA CYS A 31 8.94 6.30 -10.30
C CYS A 31 10.46 6.11 -10.50
N GLY A 32 10.89 5.74 -11.73
CA GLY A 32 12.30 5.61 -12.06
C GLY A 32 13.08 6.92 -11.98
N PHE A 33 12.42 8.06 -12.21
CA PHE A 33 13.03 9.39 -12.04
C PHE A 33 13.20 9.75 -10.57
N PHE A 34 12.20 9.48 -9.72
CA PHE A 34 12.33 9.69 -8.29
C PHE A 34 13.47 8.86 -7.68
N ASP A 35 13.60 7.60 -8.10
CA ASP A 35 14.72 6.74 -7.69
C ASP A 35 16.08 7.27 -8.11
N PHE A 36 16.16 7.89 -9.26
CA PHE A 36 17.39 8.53 -9.76
C PHE A 36 17.69 9.82 -8.99
N ILE A 37 16.69 10.73 -8.86
CA ILE A 37 16.89 12.07 -8.33
C ILE A 37 17.22 12.06 -6.83
N LYS A 38 16.82 11.02 -6.08
CA LYS A 38 17.19 10.91 -4.67
C LYS A 38 18.69 10.85 -4.42
N GLY A 39 19.48 10.50 -5.43
CA GLY A 39 20.95 10.52 -5.41
C GLY A 39 21.59 11.82 -5.85
N GLU A 40 20.80 12.77 -6.39
CA GLU A 40 21.28 13.99 -7.02
C GLU A 40 20.98 15.24 -6.18
N PRO A 41 21.69 16.35 -6.38
CA PRO A 41 21.31 17.65 -5.84
C PRO A 41 19.95 18.09 -6.40
N ILE A 42 19.07 18.62 -5.54
CA ILE A 42 17.71 19.06 -5.89
C ILE A 42 17.61 20.55 -5.63
N SER A 43 17.15 21.32 -6.62
CA SER A 43 16.83 22.75 -6.50
C SER A 43 15.34 22.96 -6.18
N GLU A 44 14.97 24.18 -5.79
CA GLU A 44 13.58 24.57 -5.58
C GLU A 44 12.73 24.40 -6.86
N ALA A 45 13.30 24.70 -8.03
CA ALA A 45 12.61 24.49 -9.32
C ALA A 45 12.35 23.00 -9.59
N ASP A 46 13.28 22.13 -9.20
CA ASP A 46 13.10 20.68 -9.30
C ASP A 46 11.96 20.19 -8.43
N MET A 47 11.78 20.76 -7.25
CA MET A 47 10.70 20.39 -6.35
C MET A 47 9.32 20.61 -6.96
N ASN A 48 9.10 21.77 -7.57
CA ASN A 48 7.83 22.06 -8.24
C ASN A 48 7.56 21.06 -9.38
N PHE A 49 8.60 20.71 -10.12
CA PHE A 49 8.50 19.70 -11.18
C PHE A 49 8.19 18.30 -10.61
N LEU A 50 8.90 17.90 -9.56
CA LEU A 50 8.67 16.62 -8.89
C LEU A 50 7.27 16.52 -8.28
N LEU A 51 6.79 17.61 -7.68
CA LEU A 51 5.41 17.69 -7.17
C LEU A 51 4.40 17.49 -8.28
N PHE A 52 4.56 18.20 -9.39
CA PHE A 52 3.72 18.05 -10.58
C PHE A 52 3.71 16.60 -11.06
N LEU A 53 4.88 15.96 -11.20
CA LEU A 53 5.00 14.58 -11.66
C LEU A 53 4.30 13.59 -10.72
N ALA A 54 4.51 13.73 -9.40
CA ALA A 54 3.91 12.84 -8.42
C ALA A 54 2.37 12.94 -8.40
N ASN A 55 1.84 14.15 -8.53
CA ASN A 55 0.40 14.40 -8.60
C ASN A 55 -0.21 13.84 -9.89
N GLU A 56 0.39 14.14 -11.04
CA GLU A 56 -0.10 13.65 -12.33
C GLU A 56 -0.03 12.12 -12.45
N ALA A 57 1.04 11.52 -11.94
CA ALA A 57 1.19 10.06 -11.91
C ALA A 57 0.35 9.39 -10.80
N GLY A 58 -0.19 10.14 -9.83
CA GLY A 58 -0.92 9.62 -8.69
C GLY A 58 -0.06 8.80 -7.72
N VAL A 59 1.19 9.24 -7.51
CA VAL A 59 2.18 8.61 -6.63
C VAL A 59 2.75 9.59 -5.59
N PRO A 60 1.88 10.26 -4.79
CA PRO A 60 2.32 11.33 -3.88
C PRO A 60 3.31 10.86 -2.81
N GLN A 61 3.30 9.57 -2.45
CA GLN A 61 4.21 8.99 -1.46
C GLN A 61 5.70 9.10 -1.85
N TYR A 62 6.01 9.27 -3.13
CA TYR A 62 7.40 9.44 -3.59
C TYR A 62 8.03 10.74 -3.09
N PHE A 63 7.24 11.76 -2.72
CA PHE A 63 7.75 12.95 -2.05
C PHE A 63 8.41 12.64 -0.70
N ASP A 64 7.90 11.66 0.02
CA ASP A 64 8.45 11.30 1.32
C ASP A 64 9.87 10.74 1.22
N LEU A 65 10.24 10.16 0.07
CA LEU A 65 11.60 9.71 -0.22
C LEU A 65 12.62 10.85 -0.36
N LEU A 66 12.14 12.08 -0.53
CA LEU A 66 12.98 13.26 -0.78
C LEU A 66 13.00 14.22 0.42
N LYS A 67 12.31 13.92 1.54
CA LYS A 67 12.20 14.81 2.71
C LYS A 67 13.58 15.29 3.21
N ASP A 68 14.54 14.37 3.35
CA ASP A 68 15.87 14.69 3.84
C ASP A 68 16.64 15.62 2.88
N LYS A 69 16.37 15.51 1.56
CA LYS A 69 16.97 16.36 0.53
C LYS A 69 16.46 17.80 0.58
N PHE A 70 15.23 18.01 1.03
CA PHE A 70 14.63 19.33 1.13
C PHE A 70 15.24 20.15 2.26
N THR A 71 15.70 19.49 3.33
CA THR A 71 16.44 20.13 4.41
C THR A 71 17.76 20.74 3.91
N ASP A 72 18.47 20.04 3.04
CA ASP A 72 19.73 20.51 2.43
C ASP A 72 19.50 21.70 1.49
N CYS A 73 18.33 21.82 0.89
CA CYS A 73 17.96 22.90 -0.03
C CYS A 73 17.46 24.17 0.68
N ARG A 74 17.57 24.27 2.00
CA ARG A 74 17.01 25.37 2.82
C ARG A 74 15.51 25.58 2.65
N ILE A 75 14.78 24.53 2.33
CA ILE A 75 13.33 24.56 2.21
C ILE A 75 12.78 24.40 3.61
N SER A 76 11.99 25.35 4.05
CA SER A 76 11.38 25.31 5.39
C SER A 76 10.35 24.17 5.49
N ASP A 77 10.15 23.64 6.70
CA ASP A 77 9.09 22.66 6.99
C ASP A 77 7.72 23.15 6.53
N GLU A 78 7.49 24.48 6.53
CA GLU A 78 6.28 25.10 6.02
C GLU A 78 6.08 24.85 4.52
N ASN A 79 7.16 24.91 3.71
CA ASN A 79 7.09 24.60 2.28
C ASN A 79 6.84 23.12 2.02
N ILE A 80 7.41 22.22 2.82
CA ILE A 80 7.14 20.78 2.74
C ILE A 80 5.67 20.50 3.08
N ASN A 81 5.13 21.17 4.11
CA ASN A 81 3.72 21.07 4.47
C ASN A 81 2.81 21.62 3.38
N ALA A 82 3.16 22.75 2.75
CA ALA A 82 2.44 23.30 1.62
C ALA A 82 2.42 22.36 0.41
N LEU A 83 3.54 21.68 0.13
CA LEU A 83 3.62 20.68 -0.93
C LEU A 83 2.76 19.45 -0.63
N THR A 84 2.75 18.99 0.62
CA THR A 84 1.88 17.91 1.08
C THR A 84 0.41 18.30 0.99
N LEU A 85 0.06 19.52 1.39
CA LEU A 85 -1.29 20.08 1.27
C LEU A 85 -1.71 20.25 -0.19
N SER A 86 -0.80 20.63 -1.08
CA SER A 86 -1.07 20.70 -2.53
C SER A 86 -1.36 19.32 -3.12
N ALA A 87 -0.60 18.28 -2.72
CA ALA A 87 -0.88 16.90 -3.11
C ALA A 87 -2.24 16.42 -2.58
N LEU A 88 -2.60 16.80 -1.34
CA LEU A 88 -3.92 16.56 -0.74
C LEU A 88 -5.05 17.23 -1.53
N PHE A 89 -4.81 18.44 -2.01
CA PHE A 89 -5.79 19.20 -2.78
C PHE A 89 -6.07 18.56 -4.13
N HIS A 90 -5.05 17.98 -4.77
CA HIS A 90 -5.21 17.29 -6.05
C HIS A 90 -5.96 15.95 -5.93
N ASP A 91 -5.69 15.16 -4.89
CA ASP A 91 -6.42 13.90 -4.67
C ASP A 91 -6.35 13.47 -3.18
N ALA A 92 -7.16 14.15 -2.36
CA ALA A 92 -7.29 13.82 -0.94
C ALA A 92 -7.69 12.35 -0.69
N SER A 93 -8.29 11.69 -1.68
CA SER A 93 -8.70 10.29 -1.58
C SER A 93 -7.52 9.29 -1.54
N LEU A 94 -6.32 9.75 -1.93
CA LEU A 94 -5.08 8.96 -1.82
C LEU A 94 -4.48 8.96 -0.41
N ILE A 95 -5.05 9.74 0.52
CA ILE A 95 -4.54 9.81 1.89
C ILE A 95 -5.46 9.08 2.84
N ARG A 96 -4.89 8.19 3.64
CA ARG A 96 -5.54 7.40 4.67
C ARG A 96 -4.77 7.56 5.98
N GLY A 97 -5.29 8.39 6.89
CA GLY A 97 -4.57 8.74 8.11
C GLY A 97 -3.17 9.27 7.79
N ASN A 98 -2.15 8.59 8.26
CA ASN A 98 -0.75 8.92 7.99
C ASN A 98 -0.18 8.27 6.72
N ASN A 99 -0.96 7.42 6.03
CA ASN A 99 -0.51 6.68 4.86
C ASN A 99 -0.95 7.37 3.57
N LYS A 100 -0.09 7.31 2.56
CA LYS A 100 -0.38 7.79 1.21
C LYS A 100 -0.46 6.61 0.26
N LEU A 101 -1.62 6.44 -0.36
CA LEU A 101 -1.84 5.43 -1.41
C LEU A 101 -1.37 5.98 -2.77
N HIS A 102 -0.89 5.12 -3.62
CA HIS A 102 -0.87 5.45 -5.05
C HIS A 102 -2.23 5.08 -5.68
N ARG A 103 -2.53 5.71 -6.83
CA ARG A 103 -3.85 5.60 -7.49
C ARG A 103 -4.29 4.15 -7.72
N TYR A 104 -3.37 3.25 -8.09
CA TYR A 104 -3.70 1.85 -8.31
C TYR A 104 -4.05 1.11 -7.01
N GLN A 105 -3.36 1.40 -5.92
CA GLN A 105 -3.72 0.85 -4.60
C GLN A 105 -5.12 1.30 -4.18
N LYS A 106 -5.43 2.59 -4.39
CA LYS A 106 -6.77 3.12 -4.13
C LYS A 106 -7.84 2.40 -4.94
N ASN A 107 -7.62 2.21 -6.24
CA ASN A 107 -8.58 1.53 -7.12
C ASN A 107 -8.82 0.08 -6.66
N VAL A 108 -7.77 -0.64 -6.26
CA VAL A 108 -7.88 -1.99 -5.69
C VAL A 108 -8.68 -1.97 -4.38
N LEU A 109 -8.33 -1.06 -3.47
CA LEU A 109 -9.02 -0.91 -2.18
C LEU A 109 -10.51 -0.59 -2.37
N ASP A 110 -10.85 0.33 -3.26
CA ASP A 110 -12.23 0.68 -3.56
C ASP A 110 -12.99 -0.50 -4.16
N SER A 111 -12.36 -1.27 -5.06
CA SER A 111 -12.94 -2.49 -5.63
C SER A 111 -13.24 -3.55 -4.55
N PHE A 112 -12.29 -3.78 -3.63
CA PHE A 112 -12.45 -4.76 -2.55
C PHE A 112 -13.54 -4.36 -1.56
N THR A 113 -13.72 -3.07 -1.32
CA THR A 113 -14.68 -2.56 -0.34
C THR A 113 -16.06 -2.25 -0.92
N ALA A 114 -16.25 -2.33 -2.24
CA ALA A 114 -17.52 -2.04 -2.92
C ALA A 114 -18.62 -3.09 -2.71
N ARG A 115 -18.31 -4.24 -2.07
CA ARG A 115 -19.23 -5.36 -1.78
C ARG A 115 -19.99 -5.93 -3.00
N GLN A 116 -19.49 -5.68 -4.21
CA GLN A 116 -20.11 -6.17 -5.44
C GLN A 116 -19.69 -7.61 -5.79
N GLN A 117 -18.57 -8.06 -5.25
CA GLN A 117 -17.99 -9.38 -5.48
C GLN A 117 -17.53 -9.99 -4.16
N ASN A 118 -17.59 -11.31 -4.08
CA ASN A 118 -17.19 -12.06 -2.89
C ASN A 118 -15.80 -12.72 -3.05
N ARG A 119 -15.21 -12.68 -4.24
CA ARG A 119 -13.91 -13.30 -4.53
C ARG A 119 -13.10 -12.38 -5.43
N PHE A 120 -11.83 -12.19 -5.07
CA PHE A 120 -10.88 -11.36 -5.80
C PHE A 120 -9.58 -12.13 -5.99
N VAL A 121 -8.95 -11.94 -7.14
CA VAL A 121 -7.57 -12.35 -7.39
C VAL A 121 -6.78 -11.09 -7.70
N LEU A 122 -5.74 -10.81 -6.89
CA LEU A 122 -4.86 -9.67 -7.07
C LEU A 122 -3.49 -10.14 -7.54
N THR A 123 -3.17 -9.89 -8.81
CA THR A 123 -1.82 -10.08 -9.34
C THR A 123 -1.10 -8.73 -9.34
N ALA A 124 -0.03 -8.63 -8.56
CA ALA A 124 0.75 -7.41 -8.44
C ALA A 124 2.20 -7.73 -8.06
N PRO A 125 3.17 -6.85 -8.40
CA PRO A 125 4.56 -6.99 -7.97
C PRO A 125 4.70 -7.10 -6.45
N THR A 126 5.80 -7.66 -5.96
CA THR A 126 6.08 -7.80 -4.52
C THR A 126 6.07 -6.45 -3.78
N SER A 127 6.58 -5.39 -4.42
CA SER A 127 6.62 -4.02 -3.88
C SER A 127 5.29 -3.26 -3.96
N PHE A 128 4.22 -3.86 -4.47
CA PHE A 128 2.91 -3.17 -4.63
C PHE A 128 2.24 -2.84 -3.29
N GLY A 129 2.62 -3.50 -2.20
CA GLY A 129 1.99 -3.31 -0.90
C GLY A 129 0.70 -4.13 -0.72
N LYS A 130 0.63 -5.34 -1.26
CA LYS A 130 -0.53 -6.25 -1.14
C LYS A 130 -1.00 -6.41 0.31
N THR A 131 -0.09 -6.77 1.21
CA THR A 131 -0.40 -6.97 2.64
C THR A 131 -0.90 -5.68 3.31
N PHE A 132 -0.31 -4.53 2.95
CA PHE A 132 -0.79 -3.23 3.42
C PHE A 132 -2.25 -2.99 3.02
N LEU A 133 -2.62 -3.27 1.76
CA LEU A 133 -4.01 -3.14 1.30
C LEU A 133 -4.97 -4.07 2.04
N VAL A 134 -4.54 -5.29 2.38
CA VAL A 134 -5.34 -6.22 3.20
C VAL A 134 -5.66 -5.59 4.55
N TYR A 135 -4.68 -4.98 5.21
CA TYR A 135 -4.89 -4.30 6.48
C TYR A 135 -5.83 -3.11 6.37
N GLU A 136 -5.72 -2.32 5.30
CA GLU A 136 -6.66 -1.23 5.02
C GLU A 136 -8.10 -1.74 4.79
N VAL A 137 -8.27 -2.89 4.12
CA VAL A 137 -9.58 -3.54 3.96
C VAL A 137 -10.14 -3.96 5.31
N ILE A 138 -9.35 -4.65 6.13
CA ILE A 138 -9.77 -5.08 7.47
C ILE A 138 -10.20 -3.88 8.32
N GLN A 139 -9.37 -2.84 8.36
CA GLN A 139 -9.66 -1.62 9.10
C GLN A 139 -10.95 -0.92 8.63
N LYS A 140 -11.19 -0.88 7.32
CA LYS A 140 -12.37 -0.23 6.75
C LYS A 140 -13.66 -1.03 6.95
N MET A 141 -13.57 -2.34 6.81
CA MET A 141 -14.73 -3.24 6.81
C MET A 141 -15.10 -3.76 8.19
N GLN A 142 -14.17 -3.74 9.15
CA GLN A 142 -14.38 -4.14 10.55
C GLN A 142 -14.97 -5.55 10.70
N TYR A 143 -14.47 -6.50 9.90
CA TYR A 143 -14.89 -7.90 9.96
C TYR A 143 -14.65 -8.51 11.35
N GLN A 144 -15.48 -9.47 11.74
CA GLN A 144 -15.39 -10.11 13.06
C GLN A 144 -14.40 -11.27 13.07
N ASN A 145 -14.50 -12.21 12.13
CA ASN A 145 -13.63 -13.37 12.04
C ASN A 145 -12.85 -13.35 10.73
N ILE A 146 -11.55 -13.17 10.82
CA ILE A 146 -10.65 -12.94 9.70
C ILE A 146 -9.64 -14.08 9.63
N LEU A 147 -9.41 -14.59 8.41
CA LEU A 147 -8.39 -15.59 8.13
C LEU A 147 -7.30 -14.98 7.24
N LEU A 148 -6.04 -15.12 7.67
CA LEU A 148 -4.86 -14.72 6.91
C LEU A 148 -3.95 -15.95 6.73
N ILE A 149 -3.70 -16.35 5.48
CA ILE A 149 -2.82 -17.48 5.16
C ILE A 149 -1.57 -16.97 4.46
N PHE A 150 -0.42 -17.30 5.03
CA PHE A 150 0.90 -16.98 4.48
C PHE A 150 1.68 -18.26 4.15
N PRO A 151 2.39 -18.32 3.01
CA PRO A 151 3.03 -19.55 2.54
C PRO A 151 4.26 -19.94 3.36
N ALA A 152 4.86 -19.01 4.11
CA ALA A 152 6.08 -19.24 4.87
C ALA A 152 5.97 -18.75 6.32
N ILE A 153 6.59 -19.50 7.24
CA ILE A 153 6.62 -19.15 8.67
C ILE A 153 7.27 -17.78 8.91
N SER A 154 8.27 -17.40 8.13
CA SER A 154 8.91 -16.09 8.22
C SER A 154 7.93 -14.95 7.94
N LEU A 155 7.14 -15.06 6.85
CA LEU A 155 6.10 -14.09 6.50
C LEU A 155 4.97 -14.07 7.54
N LEU A 156 4.56 -15.23 8.03
CA LEU A 156 3.60 -15.34 9.12
C LEU A 156 4.08 -14.60 10.35
N SER A 157 5.33 -14.85 10.80
CA SER A 157 5.89 -14.24 12.00
C SER A 157 6.03 -12.73 11.87
N GLU A 158 6.46 -12.23 10.71
CA GLU A 158 6.53 -10.79 10.43
C GLU A 158 5.15 -10.13 10.53
N ASN A 159 4.14 -10.73 9.88
CA ASN A 159 2.79 -10.19 9.89
C ASN A 159 2.11 -10.32 11.26
N TYR A 160 2.37 -11.40 11.99
CA TYR A 160 1.91 -11.57 13.37
C TYR A 160 2.46 -10.46 14.27
N ALA A 161 3.78 -10.22 14.25
CA ALA A 161 4.40 -9.16 15.02
C ALA A 161 3.84 -7.77 14.66
N ARG A 162 3.62 -7.50 13.38
CA ARG A 162 3.03 -6.25 12.89
C ARG A 162 1.60 -6.05 13.39
N LEU A 163 0.77 -7.08 13.35
CA LEU A 163 -0.61 -7.02 13.86
C LEU A 163 -0.64 -6.77 15.37
N CYS A 164 0.19 -7.48 16.14
CA CYS A 164 0.28 -7.30 17.59
C CYS A 164 0.80 -5.93 18.03
N SER A 165 1.68 -5.31 17.23
CA SER A 165 2.27 -4.00 17.55
C SER A 165 1.45 -2.80 17.06
N SER A 166 0.42 -3.02 16.26
CA SER A 166 -0.37 -1.96 15.64
C SER A 166 -1.57 -1.58 16.51
N ASP A 167 -1.66 -0.30 16.87
CA ASP A 167 -2.84 0.26 17.57
C ASP A 167 -4.15 0.03 16.81
N THR A 168 -4.08 -0.11 15.49
CA THR A 168 -5.24 -0.32 14.62
C THR A 168 -5.96 -1.64 14.89
N PHE A 169 -5.24 -2.66 15.36
CA PHE A 169 -5.78 -4.02 15.57
C PHE A 169 -5.94 -4.41 17.05
N GLN A 170 -5.84 -3.47 17.98
CA GLN A 170 -5.97 -3.72 19.42
C GLN A 170 -7.31 -4.37 19.83
N GLU A 171 -8.37 -4.17 19.06
CA GLU A 171 -9.68 -4.79 19.30
C GLU A 171 -9.73 -6.26 18.85
N TYR A 172 -8.71 -6.73 18.11
CA TYR A 172 -8.68 -8.10 17.61
C TYR A 172 -7.83 -9.00 18.50
N LYS A 173 -8.31 -10.20 18.76
CA LYS A 173 -7.51 -11.30 19.28
C LYS A 173 -6.82 -12.00 18.12
N ILE A 174 -5.50 -12.16 18.20
CA ILE A 174 -4.69 -12.70 17.11
C ILE A 174 -4.25 -14.11 17.48
N HIS A 175 -4.69 -15.10 16.69
CA HIS A 175 -4.48 -16.53 16.91
C HIS A 175 -3.51 -17.07 15.86
N SER A 176 -2.42 -17.69 16.27
CA SER A 176 -1.40 -18.26 15.39
C SER A 176 -1.19 -19.77 15.57
N LEU A 177 -1.80 -20.37 16.61
CA LEU A 177 -1.75 -21.80 16.90
C LEU A 177 -3.12 -22.44 16.65
N SER A 178 -3.12 -23.68 16.18
CA SER A 178 -4.35 -24.42 15.86
C SER A 178 -5.15 -24.88 17.09
N GLU A 179 -4.52 -24.89 18.27
CA GLU A 179 -5.11 -25.37 19.52
C GLU A 179 -5.52 -24.26 20.49
N GLU A 180 -5.45 -22.98 20.05
CA GLU A 180 -5.87 -21.86 20.88
C GLU A 180 -7.38 -21.81 21.07
N GLU A 181 -7.82 -21.57 22.30
CA GLU A 181 -9.22 -21.27 22.58
C GLU A 181 -9.59 -19.86 22.12
N PHE A 182 -10.72 -19.71 21.48
CA PHE A 182 -11.21 -18.42 21.01
C PHE A 182 -12.72 -18.26 21.22
N ASN A 183 -13.17 -17.01 21.27
CA ASN A 183 -14.58 -16.65 21.42
C ASN A 183 -15.09 -15.96 20.15
N LEU A 184 -16.04 -16.55 19.46
CA LEU A 184 -16.65 -16.01 18.24
C LEU A 184 -17.41 -14.69 18.42
N SER A 185 -17.76 -14.33 19.67
CA SER A 185 -18.39 -13.02 19.95
C SER A 185 -17.39 -11.87 19.95
N GLU A 186 -16.10 -12.15 19.95
CA GLU A 186 -15.00 -11.17 19.88
C GLU A 186 -14.51 -11.03 18.45
N LYS A 187 -13.74 -9.98 18.17
CA LYS A 187 -13.05 -9.82 16.90
C LYS A 187 -11.78 -10.69 16.87
N ASN A 188 -11.69 -11.58 15.89
CA ASN A 188 -10.60 -12.53 15.78
C ASN A 188 -9.85 -12.40 14.45
N ILE A 189 -8.53 -12.49 14.49
CA ILE A 189 -7.66 -12.68 13.33
C ILE A 189 -6.92 -13.99 13.50
N PHE A 190 -7.19 -14.94 12.62
CA PHE A 190 -6.49 -16.22 12.55
C PHE A 190 -5.41 -16.10 11.48
N ILE A 191 -4.14 -16.30 11.87
CA ILE A 191 -2.99 -16.19 10.98
C ILE A 191 -2.24 -17.52 10.94
N PHE A 192 -2.26 -18.18 9.78
CA PHE A 192 -1.76 -19.55 9.63
C PHE A 192 -0.87 -19.72 8.39
N THR A 193 -0.08 -20.80 8.39
CA THR A 193 0.39 -21.41 7.13
C THR A 193 -0.71 -22.32 6.58
N PRO A 194 -0.65 -22.71 5.29
CA PRO A 194 -1.63 -23.63 4.71
C PRO A 194 -1.80 -24.93 5.52
N GLU A 195 -0.70 -25.51 6.01
CA GLU A 195 -0.71 -26.76 6.77
C GLU A 195 -1.39 -26.58 8.14
N ARG A 196 -1.08 -25.46 8.83
CA ARG A 196 -1.73 -25.15 10.12
C ARG A 196 -3.21 -24.87 9.95
N PHE A 197 -3.58 -24.19 8.86
CA PHE A 197 -4.98 -23.97 8.56
C PHE A 197 -5.75 -25.27 8.35
N LEU A 198 -5.20 -26.23 7.60
CA LEU A 198 -5.85 -27.53 7.43
C LEU A 198 -6.03 -28.25 8.76
N SER A 199 -4.99 -28.31 9.59
CA SER A 199 -5.08 -28.90 10.94
C SER A 199 -6.12 -28.21 11.82
N PHE A 200 -6.20 -26.88 11.76
CA PHE A 200 -7.19 -26.09 12.49
C PHE A 200 -8.62 -26.41 12.02
N MET A 201 -8.84 -26.53 10.71
CA MET A 201 -10.16 -26.85 10.15
C MET A 201 -10.64 -28.27 10.46
N ASP A 202 -9.75 -29.23 10.69
CA ASP A 202 -10.12 -30.58 11.11
C ASP A 202 -10.93 -30.56 12.43
N SER A 203 -10.60 -29.64 13.33
CA SER A 203 -11.28 -29.47 14.63
C SER A 203 -12.40 -28.42 14.60
N HIS A 204 -12.43 -27.52 13.58
CA HIS A 204 -13.32 -26.36 13.54
C HIS A 204 -14.10 -26.26 12.21
N GLN A 205 -14.63 -27.38 11.70
CA GLN A 205 -15.28 -27.46 10.37
C GLN A 205 -16.48 -26.51 10.18
N HIS A 206 -17.10 -26.05 11.25
CA HIS A 206 -18.27 -25.16 11.22
C HIS A 206 -17.91 -23.66 11.37
N LEU A 207 -16.61 -23.33 11.49
CA LEU A 207 -16.18 -21.95 11.59
C LEU A 207 -16.32 -21.24 10.24
N HIS A 208 -16.98 -20.08 10.27
CA HIS A 208 -17.10 -19.19 9.12
C HIS A 208 -16.24 -17.95 9.30
N PHE A 209 -15.54 -17.57 8.25
CA PHE A 209 -14.76 -16.35 8.20
C PHE A 209 -15.49 -15.30 7.37
N ASP A 210 -15.57 -14.07 7.88
CA ASP A 210 -16.15 -12.94 7.16
C ASP A 210 -15.23 -12.43 6.07
N PHE A 211 -13.92 -12.63 6.26
CA PHE A 211 -12.88 -12.27 5.32
C PHE A 211 -11.74 -13.30 5.36
N ALA A 212 -11.26 -13.68 4.20
CA ALA A 212 -10.08 -14.54 4.07
C ALA A 212 -9.10 -13.95 3.04
N PHE A 213 -7.84 -13.90 3.41
CA PHE A 213 -6.73 -13.55 2.53
C PHE A 213 -5.74 -14.70 2.45
N ILE A 214 -5.38 -15.07 1.23
CA ILE A 214 -4.38 -16.12 0.97
C ILE A 214 -3.29 -15.48 0.11
N ASP A 215 -2.10 -15.38 0.68
CA ASP A 215 -0.93 -14.84 -0.04
C ASP A 215 -0.27 -15.92 -0.88
N GLU A 216 0.24 -15.53 -2.06
CA GLU A 216 0.99 -16.40 -2.98
C GLU A 216 0.27 -17.72 -3.33
N VAL A 217 -0.93 -17.62 -3.89
CA VAL A 217 -1.64 -18.77 -4.45
C VAL A 217 -1.00 -19.15 -5.78
N TYR A 218 -0.34 -20.31 -5.83
CA TYR A 218 0.23 -20.91 -7.04
C TYR A 218 -0.69 -22.00 -7.61
#